data_f8d0fede488d171fc3eea8a43830dc91
#
_entry.id   f8d0fede488d171fc3eea8a43830dc91
#
_cell.length_a   1.000
_cell.length_b   1.000
_cell.length_c   1.000
_cell.angle_alpha   90.00
_cell.angle_beta   90.00
_cell.angle_gamma   90.00
#
_symmetry.space_group_name_H-M   'P 1'
#
loop_
_entity.id
_entity.type
_entity.pdbx_description
1 polymer ?
#
loop_
_entity_poly.entity_id
_entity_poly.type
_entity_poly.pdbx_seq_one_letter_code
_entity_poly.pdbx_strand_id
1 'polypeptide(L)'
;MAISSFGKILTVLDLFSVSRPVINVDIICEELGLSKPTSYRYLKELVSADLLKRINGTSGDYTLGSKIAVLDYVSRTTDPLVQISTPFMRNIVERTELCCLLTYLNDDYCIDIHHEIFKDTELLSYGRGCPRPIYVGASPKTMVSHLSKQRMHDYYERFQHELSESGFAVDEPSFIQRMRKIKKQGFYFSQGEIDPNVSGLAVPVRFSSKEVPLALTLVASKNR
;
A
#
# COMPACT_ATOMS: atom_id res chain seq x y z
N MET A 1 -15.56 9.86 12.87
CA MET A 1 -15.10 10.43 14.17
C MET A 1 -14.34 11.71 13.88
N ALA A 2 -14.54 12.78 14.69
CA ALA A 2 -13.74 13.99 14.54
C ALA A 2 -12.27 13.71 14.93
N ILE A 3 -11.33 14.00 14.03
CA ILE A 3 -9.90 13.84 14.28
C ILE A 3 -9.49 14.78 15.41
N SER A 4 -8.80 14.27 16.44
CA SER A 4 -8.27 15.09 17.53
C SER A 4 -7.25 16.11 17.03
N SER A 5 -6.95 17.15 17.84
CA SER A 5 -5.91 18.13 17.47
C SER A 5 -4.52 17.50 17.27
N PHE A 6 -4.21 16.41 18.00
CA PHE A 6 -3.00 15.63 17.80
C PHE A 6 -3.06 14.81 16.50
N GLY A 7 -4.21 14.24 16.15
CA GLY A 7 -4.40 13.56 14.87
C GLY A 7 -4.21 14.49 13.69
N LYS A 8 -4.70 15.74 13.79
CA LYS A 8 -4.56 16.73 12.72
C LYS A 8 -3.12 17.13 12.40
N ILE A 9 -2.18 17.05 13.35
CA ILE A 9 -0.77 17.32 13.05
C ILE A 9 -0.18 16.19 12.19
N LEU A 10 -0.63 14.95 12.40
CA LEU A 10 -0.15 13.80 11.62
C LEU A 10 -0.68 13.79 10.19
N THR A 11 -1.88 14.36 9.93
CA THR A 11 -2.41 14.47 8.56
C THR A 11 -1.57 15.34 7.64
N VAL A 12 -0.67 16.17 8.19
CA VAL A 12 0.32 16.92 7.38
C VAL A 12 1.27 15.96 6.65
N LEU A 13 1.56 14.80 7.24
CA LEU A 13 2.43 13.78 6.61
C LEU A 13 1.74 13.10 5.41
N ASP A 14 0.40 13.03 5.41
CA ASP A 14 -0.39 12.44 4.33
C ASP A 14 -0.38 13.31 3.06
N LEU A 15 0.07 14.57 3.16
CA LEU A 15 0.22 15.47 2.01
C LEU A 15 1.43 15.14 1.13
N PHE A 16 2.38 14.34 1.64
CA PHE A 16 3.54 13.93 0.86
C PHE A 16 3.22 12.75 -0.05
N SER A 17 3.71 12.84 -1.27
CA SER A 17 3.65 11.75 -2.24
C SER A 17 4.88 11.78 -3.16
N VAL A 18 5.06 10.77 -3.99
CA VAL A 18 6.12 10.77 -5.01
C VAL A 18 5.97 11.97 -5.95
N SER A 19 4.73 12.35 -6.29
CA SER A 19 4.45 13.53 -7.11
C SER A 19 4.49 14.85 -6.34
N ARG A 20 4.42 14.82 -5.01
CA ARG A 20 4.48 15.98 -4.13
C ARG A 20 5.50 15.74 -3.00
N PRO A 21 6.80 15.72 -3.28
CA PRO A 21 7.84 15.46 -2.28
C PRO A 21 8.15 16.68 -1.39
N VAL A 22 7.57 17.83 -1.70
CA VAL A 22 7.77 19.11 -1.01
C VAL A 22 6.42 19.77 -0.72
N ILE A 23 6.25 20.29 0.49
CA ILE A 23 5.08 21.04 0.90
C ILE A 23 5.49 22.37 1.54
N ASN A 24 4.55 23.32 1.59
CA ASN A 24 4.69 24.59 2.29
C ASN A 24 3.41 24.90 3.09
N VAL A 25 3.41 26.05 3.79
CA VAL A 25 2.27 26.49 4.61
C VAL A 25 1.00 26.66 3.79
N ASP A 26 1.10 27.18 2.56
CA ASP A 26 -0.08 27.47 1.73
C ASP A 26 -0.78 26.17 1.32
N ILE A 27 -0.04 25.14 0.94
CA ILE A 27 -0.56 23.78 0.66
C ILE A 27 -1.28 23.21 1.89
N ILE A 28 -0.70 23.34 3.08
CA ILE A 28 -1.33 22.84 4.32
C ILE A 28 -2.64 23.59 4.61
N CYS A 29 -2.67 24.90 4.40
CA CYS A 29 -3.88 25.69 4.58
C CYS A 29 -4.98 25.28 3.60
N GLU A 30 -4.64 25.10 2.34
CA GLU A 30 -5.57 24.73 1.28
C GLU A 30 -6.14 23.32 1.47
N GLU A 31 -5.27 22.33 1.64
CA GLU A 31 -5.65 20.90 1.67
C GLU A 31 -6.32 20.49 3.00
N LEU A 32 -5.88 21.06 4.14
CA LEU A 32 -6.37 20.66 5.46
C LEU A 32 -7.32 21.71 6.08
N GLY A 33 -7.59 22.82 5.41
CA GLY A 33 -8.46 23.87 5.93
C GLY A 33 -7.94 24.56 7.20
N LEU A 34 -6.61 24.61 7.40
CA LEU A 34 -5.98 25.14 8.59
C LEU A 34 -5.58 26.61 8.41
N SER A 35 -5.61 27.37 9.52
CA SER A 35 -5.07 28.75 9.51
C SER A 35 -3.54 28.74 9.43
N LYS A 36 -2.93 29.78 8.81
CA LYS A 36 -1.47 29.94 8.73
C LYS A 36 -0.75 29.79 10.08
N PRO A 37 -1.21 30.41 11.18
CA PRO A 37 -0.58 30.24 12.50
C PRO A 37 -0.60 28.77 12.98
N THR A 38 -1.71 28.05 12.74
CA THR A 38 -1.82 26.64 13.11
C THR A 38 -0.88 25.77 12.28
N SER A 39 -0.82 26.03 10.97
CA SER A 39 0.07 25.30 10.04
C SER A 39 1.55 25.49 10.41
N TYR A 40 1.98 26.70 10.73
CA TYR A 40 3.34 26.97 11.21
C TYR A 40 3.65 26.26 12.53
N ARG A 41 2.69 26.21 13.46
CA ARG A 41 2.87 25.47 14.72
C ARG A 41 3.05 23.96 14.44
N TYR A 42 2.25 23.37 13.57
CA TYR A 42 2.37 21.96 13.20
C TYR A 42 3.70 21.66 12.51
N LEU A 43 4.11 22.49 11.56
CA LEU A 43 5.41 22.37 10.91
C LEU A 43 6.56 22.44 11.90
N LYS A 44 6.50 23.35 12.87
CA LYS A 44 7.51 23.48 13.92
C LYS A 44 7.64 22.20 14.75
N GLU A 45 6.51 21.63 15.17
CA GLU A 45 6.51 20.39 15.96
C GLU A 45 7.04 19.19 15.14
N LEU A 46 6.62 19.06 13.88
CA LEU A 46 7.09 17.99 12.99
C LEU A 46 8.60 18.12 12.68
N VAL A 47 9.10 19.34 12.53
CA VAL A 47 10.54 19.60 12.36
C VAL A 47 11.30 19.30 13.66
N SER A 48 10.78 19.69 14.82
CA SER A 48 11.43 19.38 16.11
C SER A 48 11.49 17.88 16.40
N ALA A 49 10.53 17.10 15.87
CA ALA A 49 10.51 15.65 15.94
C ALA A 49 11.35 14.95 14.83
N ASP A 50 12.02 15.71 13.96
CA ASP A 50 12.77 15.23 12.78
C ASP A 50 11.91 14.43 11.78
N LEU A 51 10.57 14.61 11.83
CA LEU A 51 9.65 14.05 10.84
C LEU A 51 9.62 14.86 9.55
N LEU A 52 9.87 16.18 9.66
CA LEU A 52 10.09 17.09 8.54
C LEU A 52 11.43 17.78 8.67
N LYS A 53 11.97 18.26 7.56
CA LYS A 53 13.10 19.19 7.51
C LYS A 53 12.79 20.35 6.58
N ARG A 54 13.26 21.52 6.94
CA ARG A 54 13.20 22.72 6.09
C ARG A 54 14.24 22.62 4.99
N ILE A 55 13.86 23.01 3.78
CA ILE A 55 14.80 23.06 2.65
C ILE A 55 15.55 24.39 2.73
N ASN A 56 16.89 24.32 2.80
CA ASN A 56 17.74 25.51 2.81
C ASN A 56 17.68 26.23 1.45
N GLY A 57 17.61 27.57 1.50
CA GLY A 57 17.58 28.40 0.30
C GLY A 57 16.16 28.62 -0.28
N THR A 58 15.12 28.06 0.33
CA THR A 58 13.72 28.32 -0.04
C THR A 58 12.99 29.09 1.07
N SER A 59 11.94 29.85 0.69
CA SER A 59 11.17 30.64 1.63
C SER A 59 10.01 29.85 2.24
N GLY A 60 10.32 28.74 2.94
CA GLY A 60 9.30 28.04 3.72
C GLY A 60 8.83 26.72 3.14
N ASP A 61 9.68 26.02 2.40
CA ASP A 61 9.45 24.67 1.89
C ASP A 61 9.99 23.60 2.86
N TYR A 62 9.26 22.48 2.93
CA TYR A 62 9.54 21.36 3.81
C TYR A 62 9.50 20.05 3.03
N THR A 63 10.36 19.12 3.42
CA THR A 63 10.38 17.72 2.93
C THR A 63 10.44 16.77 4.12
N LEU A 64 10.29 15.47 3.88
CA LEU A 64 10.39 14.45 4.92
C LEU A 64 11.76 14.50 5.62
N GLY A 65 11.73 14.38 6.95
CA GLY A 65 12.91 14.34 7.81
C GLY A 65 13.55 12.96 7.90
N SER A 66 14.75 12.89 8.47
CA SER A 66 15.52 11.65 8.58
C SER A 66 14.87 10.60 9.49
N LYS A 67 14.01 11.00 10.41
CA LYS A 67 13.25 10.11 11.30
C LYS A 67 12.41 9.09 10.51
N ILE A 68 11.88 9.48 9.34
CA ILE A 68 11.13 8.56 8.46
C ILE A 68 11.99 7.38 8.01
N ALA A 69 13.22 7.63 7.57
CA ALA A 69 14.15 6.57 7.17
C ALA A 69 14.55 5.67 8.36
N VAL A 70 14.73 6.25 9.55
CA VAL A 70 15.01 5.47 10.77
C VAL A 70 13.83 4.56 11.12
N LEU A 71 12.61 5.07 11.08
CA LEU A 71 11.40 4.29 11.38
C LEU A 71 11.18 3.18 10.33
N ASP A 72 11.42 3.46 9.05
CA ASP A 72 11.37 2.44 8.00
C ASP A 72 12.42 1.34 8.24
N TYR A 73 13.65 1.70 8.59
CA TYR A 73 14.70 0.73 8.93
C TYR A 73 14.30 -0.16 10.11
N VAL A 74 13.81 0.45 11.21
CA VAL A 74 13.32 -0.31 12.38
C VAL A 74 12.19 -1.24 11.98
N SER A 75 11.18 -0.75 11.28
CA SER A 75 10.05 -1.56 10.82
C SER A 75 10.51 -2.77 10.01
N ARG A 76 11.38 -2.56 9.02
CA ARG A 76 11.90 -3.66 8.17
C ARG A 76 12.68 -4.72 8.92
N THR A 77 13.45 -4.30 9.93
CA THR A 77 14.35 -5.21 10.67
C THR A 77 13.66 -5.92 11.82
N THR A 78 12.56 -5.39 12.34
CA THR A 78 11.91 -5.93 13.55
C THR A 78 10.50 -6.49 13.30
N ASP A 79 9.92 -6.29 12.11
CA ASP A 79 8.59 -6.81 11.79
C ASP A 79 8.60 -8.35 11.77
N PRO A 80 7.87 -9.02 12.70
CA PRO A 80 7.84 -10.47 12.76
C PRO A 80 7.31 -11.13 11.49
N LEU A 81 6.38 -10.47 10.77
CA LEU A 81 5.82 -10.99 9.52
C LEU A 81 6.91 -11.06 8.45
N VAL A 82 7.71 -10.00 8.33
CA VAL A 82 8.84 -9.94 7.40
C VAL A 82 9.89 -11.00 7.78
N GLN A 83 10.28 -11.05 9.06
CA GLN A 83 11.30 -11.99 9.52
C GLN A 83 10.91 -13.46 9.26
N ILE A 84 9.67 -13.83 9.57
CA ILE A 84 9.17 -15.20 9.36
C ILE A 84 9.01 -15.52 7.88
N SER A 85 8.54 -14.57 7.07
CA SER A 85 8.24 -14.80 5.65
C SER A 85 9.50 -14.83 4.77
N THR A 86 10.53 -14.06 5.10
CA THR A 86 11.75 -13.91 4.29
C THR A 86 12.40 -15.24 3.88
N PRO A 87 12.64 -16.22 4.76
CA PRO A 87 13.26 -17.48 4.35
C PRO A 87 12.43 -18.26 3.32
N PHE A 88 11.10 -18.25 3.48
CA PHE A 88 10.19 -18.89 2.55
C PHE A 88 10.16 -18.18 1.20
N MET A 89 10.12 -16.85 1.22
CA MET A 89 10.13 -16.04 0.00
C MET A 89 11.42 -16.24 -0.79
N ARG A 90 12.59 -16.26 -0.13
CA ARG A 90 13.89 -16.55 -0.78
C ARG A 90 13.90 -17.92 -1.44
N ASN A 91 13.46 -18.95 -0.73
CA ASN A 91 13.37 -20.30 -1.30
C ASN A 91 12.46 -20.34 -2.54
N ILE A 92 11.31 -19.62 -2.51
CA ILE A 92 10.41 -19.52 -3.66
C ILE A 92 11.10 -18.80 -4.82
N VAL A 93 11.75 -17.67 -4.58
CA VAL A 93 12.48 -16.89 -5.59
C VAL A 93 13.59 -17.71 -6.24
N GLU A 94 14.39 -18.43 -5.44
CA GLU A 94 15.46 -19.30 -5.94
C GLU A 94 14.93 -20.45 -6.83
N ARG A 95 13.78 -21.01 -6.47
CA ARG A 95 13.18 -22.13 -7.22
C ARG A 95 12.41 -21.72 -8.47
N THR A 96 11.81 -20.55 -8.44
CA THR A 96 10.93 -20.08 -9.53
C THR A 96 11.62 -19.09 -10.46
N GLU A 97 12.71 -18.48 -10.00
CA GLU A 97 13.37 -17.36 -10.65
C GLU A 97 12.43 -16.14 -10.88
N LEU A 98 11.38 -16.01 -10.05
CA LEU A 98 10.42 -14.92 -10.08
C LEU A 98 10.58 -14.03 -8.86
N CYS A 99 10.13 -12.76 -8.95
CA CYS A 99 10.05 -11.88 -7.79
C CYS A 99 8.89 -12.29 -6.88
N CYS A 100 9.08 -12.17 -5.56
CA CYS A 100 8.10 -12.51 -4.56
C CYS A 100 7.81 -11.31 -3.65
N LEU A 101 6.53 -10.95 -3.53
CA LEU A 101 6.08 -9.79 -2.76
C LEU A 101 5.25 -10.26 -1.56
N LEU A 102 5.42 -9.64 -0.42
CA LEU A 102 4.54 -9.76 0.74
C LEU A 102 3.71 -8.49 0.86
N THR A 103 2.41 -8.60 0.61
CA THR A 103 1.49 -7.46 0.56
C THR A 103 0.55 -7.49 1.75
N TYR A 104 0.37 -6.34 2.40
CA TYR A 104 -0.60 -6.09 3.45
C TYR A 104 -1.76 -5.25 2.91
N LEU A 105 -3.00 -5.59 3.29
CA LEU A 105 -4.21 -4.83 2.95
C LEU A 105 -4.57 -3.92 4.12
N ASN A 106 -4.52 -2.62 3.88
CA ASN A 106 -5.15 -1.61 4.72
C ASN A 106 -6.59 -1.34 4.22
N ASP A 107 -7.39 -0.59 4.98
CA ASP A 107 -8.77 -0.27 4.57
C ASP A 107 -8.82 0.55 3.28
N ASP A 108 -7.82 1.40 3.02
CA ASP A 108 -7.79 2.36 1.91
C ASP A 108 -6.80 2.01 0.80
N TYR A 109 -5.78 1.21 1.09
CA TYR A 109 -4.73 0.87 0.13
C TYR A 109 -4.10 -0.49 0.48
N CYS A 110 -3.41 -1.08 -0.46
CA CYS A 110 -2.49 -2.16 -0.19
C CYS A 110 -1.04 -1.67 -0.30
N ILE A 111 -0.16 -2.27 0.49
CA ILE A 111 1.25 -1.91 0.56
C ILE A 111 2.11 -3.16 0.59
N ASP A 112 3.15 -3.19 -0.21
CA ASP A 112 4.12 -4.26 -0.13
C ASP A 112 5.09 -3.96 1.01
N ILE A 113 5.08 -4.80 2.04
CA ILE A 113 5.93 -4.67 3.22
C ILE A 113 7.29 -5.32 3.04
N HIS A 114 7.40 -6.28 2.12
CA HIS A 114 8.66 -6.93 1.77
C HIS A 114 8.69 -7.41 0.32
N HIS A 115 9.86 -7.31 -0.31
CA HIS A 115 10.16 -7.82 -1.65
C HIS A 115 11.40 -8.72 -1.58
N GLU A 116 11.32 -9.90 -2.19
CA GLU A 116 12.48 -10.69 -2.59
C GLU A 116 12.54 -10.71 -4.12
N ILE A 117 13.65 -10.20 -4.66
CA ILE A 117 13.82 -9.97 -6.10
C ILE A 117 14.83 -10.98 -6.65
N PHE A 118 14.48 -11.61 -7.78
CA PHE A 118 15.40 -12.51 -8.47
C PHE A 118 16.31 -11.70 -9.40
N LYS A 119 17.60 -11.63 -9.07
CA LYS A 119 18.62 -10.84 -9.79
C LYS A 119 18.14 -9.39 -9.98
N ASP A 120 18.76 -8.61 -10.82
CA ASP A 120 18.43 -7.19 -11.06
C ASP A 120 17.17 -7.03 -11.94
N THR A 121 16.09 -7.73 -11.63
CA THR A 121 14.87 -7.74 -12.42
C THR A 121 14.02 -6.52 -12.08
N GLU A 122 14.10 -5.47 -12.86
CA GLU A 122 13.18 -4.32 -12.81
C GLU A 122 11.82 -4.72 -13.44
N LEU A 123 10.96 -5.39 -12.66
CA LEU A 123 9.65 -5.81 -13.13
C LEU A 123 8.52 -4.88 -12.71
N LEU A 124 8.73 -4.06 -11.69
CA LEU A 124 7.67 -3.28 -11.09
C LEU A 124 7.94 -1.79 -11.23
N SER A 125 6.93 -1.06 -11.67
CA SER A 125 6.92 0.41 -11.70
C SER A 125 6.84 1.05 -10.31
N TYR A 126 6.74 0.25 -9.24
CA TYR A 126 6.62 0.72 -7.85
C TYR A 126 7.53 -0.09 -6.91
N GLY A 127 8.03 0.59 -5.89
CA GLY A 127 8.87 -0.01 -4.86
C GLY A 127 8.08 -0.45 -3.62
N ARG A 128 8.78 -1.14 -2.70
CA ARG A 128 8.27 -1.43 -1.36
C ARG A 128 7.83 -0.14 -0.66
N GLY A 129 6.72 -0.21 0.06
CA GLY A 129 6.17 0.94 0.78
C GLY A 129 5.31 1.87 -0.08
N CYS A 130 5.19 1.63 -1.40
CA CYS A 130 4.30 2.40 -2.25
C CYS A 130 2.84 1.96 -2.02
N PRO A 131 1.95 2.86 -1.58
CA PRO A 131 0.53 2.55 -1.45
C PRO A 131 -0.09 2.38 -2.85
N ARG A 132 -0.90 1.33 -3.00
CA ARG A 132 -1.57 1.00 -4.26
C ARG A 132 -3.07 0.85 -4.05
N PRO A 133 -3.89 1.13 -5.08
CA PRO A 133 -5.31 0.88 -5.03
C PRO A 133 -5.64 -0.56 -4.67
N ILE A 134 -6.69 -0.76 -3.86
CA ILE A 134 -7.08 -2.09 -3.39
C ILE A 134 -7.98 -2.85 -4.37
N TYR A 135 -8.41 -2.22 -5.45
CA TYR A 135 -9.28 -2.81 -6.48
C TYR A 135 -8.51 -3.33 -7.72
N VAL A 136 -7.18 -3.18 -7.77
CA VAL A 136 -6.34 -3.57 -8.92
C VAL A 136 -5.25 -4.54 -8.49
N GLY A 137 -5.02 -5.57 -9.30
CA GLY A 137 -3.92 -6.52 -9.14
C GLY A 137 -4.29 -7.79 -8.35
N ALA A 138 -3.34 -8.72 -8.30
CA ALA A 138 -3.58 -10.05 -7.74
C ALA A 138 -3.71 -10.05 -6.21
N SER A 139 -2.81 -9.34 -5.51
CA SER A 139 -2.75 -9.32 -4.05
C SER A 139 -4.06 -8.83 -3.42
N PRO A 140 -4.59 -7.63 -3.75
CA PRO A 140 -5.77 -7.12 -3.08
C PRO A 140 -7.02 -7.97 -3.37
N LYS A 141 -7.23 -8.42 -4.62
CA LYS A 141 -8.38 -9.28 -4.95
C LYS A 141 -8.35 -10.62 -4.20
N THR A 142 -7.15 -11.20 -4.02
CA THR A 142 -6.97 -12.38 -3.18
C THR A 142 -7.34 -12.10 -1.74
N MET A 143 -6.85 -11.02 -1.15
CA MET A 143 -7.12 -10.66 0.25
C MET A 143 -8.58 -10.31 0.48
N VAL A 144 -9.18 -9.49 -0.39
CA VAL A 144 -10.60 -9.10 -0.32
C VAL A 144 -11.52 -10.31 -0.36
N SER A 145 -11.18 -11.35 -1.14
CA SER A 145 -11.96 -12.59 -1.21
C SER A 145 -12.12 -13.32 0.14
N HIS A 146 -11.28 -12.98 1.14
CA HIS A 146 -11.30 -13.57 2.47
C HIS A 146 -11.92 -12.66 3.54
N LEU A 147 -12.35 -11.46 3.17
CA LEU A 147 -13.06 -10.56 4.08
C LEU A 147 -14.43 -11.13 4.49
N SER A 148 -14.99 -10.61 5.58
CA SER A 148 -16.37 -10.89 5.98
C SER A 148 -17.35 -10.35 4.92
N LYS A 149 -18.59 -10.88 4.92
CA LYS A 149 -19.62 -10.41 3.97
C LYS A 149 -19.85 -8.91 4.06
N GLN A 150 -19.92 -8.36 5.29
CA GLN A 150 -20.12 -6.94 5.51
C GLN A 150 -18.96 -6.13 4.93
N ARG A 151 -17.71 -6.48 5.21
CA ARG A 151 -16.55 -5.78 4.67
C ARG A 151 -16.43 -5.90 3.12
N MET A 152 -16.88 -7.02 2.55
CA MET A 152 -16.95 -7.15 1.09
C MET A 152 -18.04 -6.23 0.48
N HIS A 153 -19.18 -6.07 1.17
CA HIS A 153 -20.23 -5.13 0.77
C HIS A 153 -19.70 -3.69 0.84
N ASP A 154 -19.14 -3.28 1.99
CA ASP A 154 -18.57 -1.94 2.18
C ASP A 154 -17.48 -1.62 1.14
N TYR A 155 -16.67 -2.63 0.80
CA TYR A 155 -15.66 -2.54 -0.24
C TYR A 155 -16.30 -2.32 -1.63
N TYR A 156 -17.34 -3.10 -1.99
CA TYR A 156 -18.03 -2.95 -3.25
C TYR A 156 -18.69 -1.58 -3.38
N GLU A 157 -19.45 -1.14 -2.38
CA GLU A 157 -20.07 0.19 -2.35
C GLU A 157 -19.07 1.32 -2.60
N ARG A 158 -17.87 1.16 -2.07
CA ARG A 158 -16.81 2.17 -2.18
C ARG A 158 -16.12 2.20 -3.54
N PHE A 159 -15.96 1.05 -4.18
CA PHE A 159 -15.15 0.90 -5.40
C PHE A 159 -15.94 0.37 -6.61
N GLN A 160 -17.27 0.45 -6.58
CA GLN A 160 -18.14 -0.08 -7.66
C GLN A 160 -17.83 0.52 -9.04
N HIS A 161 -17.46 1.79 -9.08
CA HIS A 161 -17.12 2.47 -10.33
C HIS A 161 -15.85 1.89 -10.94
N GLU A 162 -14.77 1.82 -10.18
CA GLU A 162 -13.48 1.29 -10.62
C GLU A 162 -13.54 -0.21 -10.94
N LEU A 163 -14.33 -0.96 -10.18
CA LEU A 163 -14.57 -2.38 -10.45
C LEU A 163 -15.34 -2.60 -11.76
N SER A 164 -16.26 -1.70 -12.09
CA SER A 164 -17.01 -1.74 -13.35
C SER A 164 -16.13 -1.30 -14.53
N GLU A 165 -15.39 -0.20 -14.40
CA GLU A 165 -14.48 0.30 -15.43
C GLU A 165 -13.39 -0.72 -15.80
N SER A 166 -12.84 -1.42 -14.79
CA SER A 166 -11.85 -2.49 -15.01
C SER A 166 -12.47 -3.76 -15.62
N GLY A 167 -13.78 -3.85 -15.77
CA GLY A 167 -14.50 -5.04 -16.20
C GLY A 167 -14.44 -6.19 -15.18
N PHE A 168 -14.02 -5.89 -13.94
CA PHE A 168 -13.94 -6.93 -12.91
C PHE A 168 -15.32 -7.30 -12.37
N ALA A 169 -16.22 -6.34 -12.15
CA ALA A 169 -17.59 -6.62 -11.74
C ALA A 169 -18.50 -5.45 -12.14
N VAL A 170 -19.66 -5.76 -12.73
CA VAL A 170 -20.64 -4.75 -13.16
C VAL A 170 -21.69 -4.47 -12.10
N ASP A 171 -21.88 -5.38 -11.14
CA ASP A 171 -22.80 -5.29 -10.03
C ASP A 171 -22.29 -6.07 -8.80
N GLU A 172 -22.89 -5.86 -7.64
CA GLU A 172 -22.51 -6.54 -6.41
C GLU A 172 -22.66 -8.07 -6.47
N PRO A 173 -23.75 -8.64 -7.04
CA PRO A 173 -23.84 -10.09 -7.19
C PRO A 173 -22.69 -10.70 -7.99
N SER A 174 -22.30 -10.08 -9.10
CA SER A 174 -21.16 -10.55 -9.91
C SER A 174 -19.83 -10.40 -9.18
N PHE A 175 -19.66 -9.33 -8.42
CA PHE A 175 -18.50 -9.14 -7.55
C PHE A 175 -18.40 -10.24 -6.49
N ILE A 176 -19.46 -10.49 -5.73
CA ILE A 176 -19.50 -11.54 -4.70
C ILE A 176 -19.27 -12.93 -5.31
N GLN A 177 -19.81 -13.20 -6.49
CA GLN A 177 -19.59 -14.47 -7.18
C GLN A 177 -18.11 -14.65 -7.53
N ARG A 178 -17.45 -13.60 -8.07
CA ARG A 178 -16.01 -13.63 -8.37
C ARG A 178 -15.16 -13.80 -7.12
N MET A 179 -15.47 -13.09 -6.02
CA MET A 179 -14.76 -13.24 -4.75
C MET A 179 -14.88 -14.66 -4.19
N ARG A 180 -16.06 -15.28 -4.26
CA ARG A 180 -16.27 -16.69 -3.87
C ARG A 180 -15.44 -17.64 -4.72
N LYS A 181 -15.35 -17.39 -6.04
CA LYS A 181 -14.52 -18.20 -6.95
C LYS A 181 -13.05 -18.10 -6.57
N ILE A 182 -12.53 -16.88 -6.35
CA ILE A 182 -11.14 -16.67 -5.93
C ILE A 182 -10.87 -17.37 -4.60
N LYS A 183 -11.76 -17.22 -3.61
CA LYS A 183 -11.64 -17.88 -2.30
C LYS A 183 -11.62 -19.41 -2.42
N LYS A 184 -12.48 -19.99 -3.26
CA LYS A 184 -12.54 -21.44 -3.50
C LYS A 184 -11.30 -21.95 -4.22
N GLN A 185 -10.78 -21.18 -5.18
CA GLN A 185 -9.59 -21.52 -5.96
C GLN A 185 -8.32 -21.41 -5.10
N GLY A 186 -8.31 -20.53 -4.09
CA GLY A 186 -7.19 -20.30 -3.19
C GLY A 186 -6.10 -19.36 -3.74
N PHE A 187 -6.28 -18.83 -4.93
CA PHE A 187 -5.37 -17.87 -5.55
C PHE A 187 -6.09 -16.96 -6.57
N TYR A 188 -5.45 -15.86 -6.94
CA TYR A 188 -5.86 -15.04 -8.08
C TYR A 188 -4.66 -14.74 -8.97
N PHE A 189 -4.87 -14.87 -10.27
CA PHE A 189 -3.91 -14.50 -11.32
C PHE A 189 -4.36 -13.22 -12.00
N SER A 190 -3.51 -12.21 -12.05
CA SER A 190 -3.71 -10.95 -12.78
C SER A 190 -2.70 -10.83 -13.91
N GLN A 191 -3.12 -10.25 -15.01
CA GLN A 191 -2.26 -9.97 -16.15
C GLN A 191 -2.49 -8.56 -16.65
N GLY A 192 -1.46 -7.71 -16.60
CA GLY A 192 -1.51 -6.35 -17.10
C GLY A 192 -2.43 -5.40 -16.34
N GLU A 193 -2.88 -5.75 -15.13
CA GLU A 193 -3.83 -4.91 -14.39
C GLU A 193 -3.17 -3.66 -13.77
N ILE A 194 -1.93 -3.75 -13.33
CA ILE A 194 -1.18 -2.63 -12.75
C ILE A 194 -0.18 -2.13 -13.79
N ASP A 195 0.58 -3.05 -14.34
CA ASP A 195 1.61 -2.80 -15.35
C ASP A 195 1.34 -3.70 -16.54
N PRO A 196 1.15 -3.17 -17.76
CA PRO A 196 0.74 -3.94 -18.95
C PRO A 196 1.63 -5.14 -19.27
N ASN A 197 2.90 -5.09 -18.87
CA ASN A 197 3.89 -6.13 -19.14
C ASN A 197 4.13 -7.08 -17.97
N VAL A 198 3.35 -6.98 -16.89
CA VAL A 198 3.54 -7.75 -15.66
C VAL A 198 2.33 -8.62 -15.36
N SER A 199 2.61 -9.85 -14.96
CA SER A 199 1.63 -10.80 -14.44
C SER A 199 1.91 -11.08 -12.97
N GLY A 200 0.84 -11.23 -12.18
CA GLY A 200 0.93 -11.54 -10.76
C GLY A 200 0.07 -12.74 -10.37
N LEU A 201 0.62 -13.66 -9.60
CA LEU A 201 -0.09 -14.76 -8.98
C LEU A 201 -0.05 -14.62 -7.47
N ALA A 202 -1.19 -14.34 -6.85
CA ALA A 202 -1.29 -14.11 -5.41
C ALA A 202 -2.02 -15.23 -4.69
N VAL A 203 -1.49 -15.61 -3.52
CA VAL A 203 -2.12 -16.52 -2.56
C VAL A 203 -2.32 -15.81 -1.23
N PRO A 204 -3.40 -16.10 -0.47
CA PRO A 204 -3.61 -15.51 0.84
C PRO A 204 -2.63 -16.12 1.85
N VAL A 205 -2.05 -15.30 2.70
CA VAL A 205 -1.22 -15.75 3.83
C VAL A 205 -2.04 -15.58 5.11
N ARG A 206 -2.20 -16.66 5.85
CA ARG A 206 -2.87 -16.64 7.16
C ARG A 206 -1.82 -16.69 8.27
N PHE A 207 -1.83 -15.67 9.10
CA PHE A 207 -0.95 -15.57 10.25
C PHE A 207 -1.79 -15.60 11.52
N SER A 208 -1.84 -16.74 12.20
CA SER A 208 -2.70 -16.99 13.38
C SER A 208 -4.21 -16.97 13.10
N SER A 209 -5.03 -17.11 14.16
CA SER A 209 -6.50 -17.13 14.09
C SER A 209 -7.14 -15.77 13.77
N LYS A 210 -6.38 -14.66 13.79
CA LYS A 210 -6.87 -13.35 13.37
C LYS A 210 -6.63 -13.19 11.86
N GLU A 211 -7.68 -12.84 11.14
CA GLU A 211 -7.63 -12.52 9.71
C GLU A 211 -6.77 -11.27 9.51
N VAL A 212 -5.45 -11.45 9.41
CA VAL A 212 -4.58 -10.40 8.91
C VAL A 212 -4.64 -10.51 7.38
N PRO A 213 -5.09 -9.49 6.68
CA PRO A 213 -5.21 -9.54 5.23
C PRO A 213 -3.83 -9.40 4.59
N LEU A 214 -3.15 -10.53 4.46
CA LEU A 214 -1.85 -10.67 3.82
C LEU A 214 -1.96 -11.52 2.56
N ALA A 215 -1.16 -11.20 1.56
CA ALA A 215 -0.96 -12.02 0.39
C ALA A 215 0.53 -12.16 0.06
N LEU A 216 0.90 -13.34 -0.41
CA LEU A 216 2.17 -13.60 -1.07
C LEU A 216 1.93 -13.61 -2.57
N THR A 217 2.71 -12.86 -3.32
CA THR A 217 2.51 -12.69 -4.76
C THR A 217 3.80 -12.97 -5.51
N LEU A 218 3.74 -13.91 -6.45
CA LEU A 218 4.77 -14.07 -7.45
C LEU A 218 4.51 -13.12 -8.61
N VAL A 219 5.57 -12.48 -9.08
CA VAL A 219 5.49 -11.50 -10.17
C VAL A 219 6.45 -11.90 -11.27
N ALA A 220 5.94 -11.92 -12.49
CA ALA A 220 6.68 -12.25 -13.70
C ALA A 220 6.44 -11.22 -14.78
N SER A 221 7.40 -11.08 -15.70
CA SER A 221 7.17 -10.44 -16.99
C SER A 221 6.14 -11.25 -17.79
N LYS A 222 5.30 -10.59 -18.58
CA LYS A 222 4.28 -11.21 -19.45
C LYS A 222 4.86 -12.23 -20.44
N ASN A 223 6.14 -12.13 -20.75
CA ASN A 223 6.84 -13.01 -21.69
C ASN A 223 7.55 -14.20 -21.02
N ARG A 224 7.26 -14.43 -19.73
CA ARG A 224 7.88 -15.52 -18.95
C ARG A 224 6.86 -16.50 -18.42
#